data_e923be326a81bd22e96436e8a4fc36bf
#
_entry.id   e923be326a81bd22e96436e8a4fc36bf
#
_cell.length_a   1.000
_cell.length_b   1.000
_cell.length_c   1.000
_cell.angle_alpha   90.00
_cell.angle_beta   90.00
_cell.angle_gamma   90.00
#
_symmetry.space_group_name_H-M   'P 1'
#
loop_
_entity.id
_entity.type
_entity.pdbx_description
1 polymer ?
#
loop_
_entity_poly.entity_id
_entity_poly.type
_entity_poly.pdbx_seq_one_letter_code
_entity_poly.pdbx_strand_id
1 'polypeptide(L)'
;MSTGWSSEWLDFAYMDLSAAEHLLTMRPLPVEIICYHCEQAAEKFLKATLVQFDREPPKTHDLIQLCKLCCEVDTRFEQLADSCIELTPYGVQVRYPSNLELDESDAVCALKECRLVQDFVCQKLGYEPESKDTQ
;
A
#
# COMPACT_ATOMS: atom_id res chain seq x y z
N MET A 1 10.62 -7.91 -19.96
CA MET A 1 11.25 -6.96 -19.05
C MET A 1 10.36 -6.68 -17.88
N SER A 2 10.90 -6.76 -16.69
CA SER A 2 10.11 -6.59 -15.48
C SER A 2 9.63 -5.15 -15.29
N THR A 3 10.30 -4.18 -15.90
CA THR A 3 9.95 -2.77 -15.68
C THR A 3 8.51 -2.46 -16.09
N GLY A 4 8.02 -3.04 -17.21
CA GLY A 4 6.64 -2.79 -17.61
C GLY A 4 5.65 -3.31 -16.60
N TRP A 5 5.91 -4.49 -16.05
CA TRP A 5 5.03 -5.10 -15.07
C TRP A 5 5.05 -4.33 -13.75
N SER A 6 6.23 -3.87 -13.31
CA SER A 6 6.30 -3.10 -12.07
C SER A 6 5.54 -1.80 -12.21
N SER A 7 5.60 -1.18 -13.38
CA SER A 7 4.85 0.05 -13.63
C SER A 7 3.35 -0.16 -13.48
N GLU A 8 2.84 -1.29 -13.96
CA GLU A 8 1.42 -1.59 -13.83
C GLU A 8 1.04 -1.78 -12.36
N TRP A 9 1.87 -2.50 -11.60
CA TRP A 9 1.62 -2.65 -10.16
C TRP A 9 1.60 -1.30 -9.48
N LEU A 10 2.52 -0.40 -9.85
CA LEU A 10 2.60 0.91 -9.24
C LEU A 10 1.37 1.76 -9.58
N ASP A 11 0.88 1.65 -10.81
CA ASP A 11 -0.33 2.38 -11.20
C ASP A 11 -1.52 1.94 -10.37
N PHE A 12 -1.69 0.63 -10.18
CA PHE A 12 -2.78 0.12 -9.36
C PHE A 12 -2.62 0.51 -7.90
N ALA A 13 -1.38 0.50 -7.40
CA ALA A 13 -1.12 0.93 -6.02
C ALA A 13 -1.52 2.38 -5.83
N TYR A 14 -1.15 3.22 -6.78
CA TYR A 14 -1.49 4.63 -6.71
C TYR A 14 -3.01 4.84 -6.76
N MET A 15 -3.70 4.04 -7.57
CA MET A 15 -5.16 4.13 -7.64
C MET A 15 -5.80 3.79 -6.30
N ASP A 16 -5.31 2.74 -5.63
CA ASP A 16 -5.85 2.40 -4.32
C ASP A 16 -5.63 3.52 -3.31
N LEU A 17 -4.44 4.11 -3.31
CA LEU A 17 -4.16 5.20 -2.37
C LEU A 17 -5.02 6.42 -2.69
N SER A 18 -5.15 6.76 -3.97
CA SER A 18 -5.98 7.89 -4.38
C SER A 18 -7.43 7.67 -3.98
N ALA A 19 -7.94 6.45 -4.13
CA ALA A 19 -9.29 6.13 -3.71
C ALA A 19 -9.45 6.33 -2.21
N ALA A 20 -8.48 5.87 -1.43
CA ALA A 20 -8.55 6.05 0.02
C ALA A 20 -8.59 7.53 0.38
N GLU A 21 -7.76 8.34 -0.28
CA GLU A 21 -7.73 9.77 -0.01
C GLU A 21 -9.05 10.44 -0.37
N HIS A 22 -9.61 10.06 -1.50
CA HIS A 22 -10.88 10.64 -1.94
C HIS A 22 -12.02 10.27 -0.99
N LEU A 23 -12.00 9.05 -0.47
CA LEU A 23 -13.04 8.58 0.43
C LEU A 23 -13.08 9.33 1.75
N LEU A 24 -12.02 10.06 2.08
CA LEU A 24 -12.05 10.91 3.29
C LEU A 24 -13.12 11.98 3.24
N THR A 25 -13.58 12.33 2.04
CA THR A 25 -14.62 13.34 1.90
C THR A 25 -16.05 12.78 2.01
N MET A 26 -16.15 11.47 2.05
CA MET A 26 -17.46 10.83 2.06
C MET A 26 -18.05 10.80 3.47
N ARG A 27 -19.37 11.00 3.57
CA ARG A 27 -20.07 10.95 4.86
C ARG A 27 -21.30 10.07 4.71
N PRO A 28 -21.52 9.09 5.58
CA PRO A 28 -20.64 8.74 6.71
C PRO A 28 -19.27 8.26 6.25
N LEU A 29 -18.26 8.49 7.07
CA LEU A 29 -16.90 8.17 6.72
C LEU A 29 -16.70 6.65 6.63
N PRO A 30 -16.31 6.13 5.47
CA PRO A 30 -16.14 4.67 5.31
C PRO A 30 -14.76 4.22 5.79
N VAL A 31 -14.57 4.21 7.10
CA VAL A 31 -13.25 3.99 7.70
C VAL A 31 -12.67 2.65 7.26
N GLU A 32 -13.48 1.58 7.31
CA GLU A 32 -12.97 0.25 6.98
C GLU A 32 -12.50 0.17 5.54
N ILE A 33 -13.23 0.83 4.64
CA ILE A 33 -12.89 0.79 3.22
C ILE A 33 -11.61 1.59 2.97
N ILE A 34 -11.47 2.73 3.65
CA ILE A 34 -10.25 3.53 3.54
C ILE A 34 -9.04 2.70 3.99
N CYS A 35 -9.16 2.05 5.14
CA CYS A 35 -8.06 1.25 5.66
C CYS A 35 -7.74 0.08 4.73
N TYR A 36 -8.77 -0.54 4.15
CA TYR A 36 -8.56 -1.62 3.20
C TYR A 36 -7.79 -1.16 1.98
N HIS A 37 -8.16 -0.02 1.40
CA HIS A 37 -7.45 0.50 0.24
C HIS A 37 -6.01 0.85 0.57
N CYS A 38 -5.75 1.33 1.78
CA CYS A 38 -4.38 1.61 2.20
C CYS A 38 -3.54 0.34 2.24
N GLU A 39 -4.13 -0.75 2.77
CA GLU A 39 -3.42 -2.03 2.79
C GLU A 39 -3.19 -2.53 1.37
N GLN A 40 -4.21 -2.43 0.51
CA GLN A 40 -4.08 -2.88 -0.87
C GLN A 40 -3.01 -2.08 -1.62
N ALA A 41 -2.96 -0.77 -1.40
CA ALA A 41 -1.94 0.05 -2.02
C ALA A 41 -0.54 -0.38 -1.57
N ALA A 42 -0.36 -0.55 -0.26
CA ALA A 42 0.94 -0.95 0.27
C ALA A 42 1.35 -2.32 -0.30
N GLU A 43 0.40 -3.25 -0.37
CA GLU A 43 0.69 -4.57 -0.93
C GLU A 43 1.19 -4.45 -2.35
N LYS A 44 0.54 -3.62 -3.16
CA LYS A 44 0.92 -3.47 -4.56
C LYS A 44 2.24 -2.74 -4.72
N PHE A 45 2.53 -1.77 -3.86
CA PHE A 45 3.83 -1.11 -3.89
C PHE A 45 4.95 -2.11 -3.63
N LEU A 46 4.77 -2.98 -2.64
CA LEU A 46 5.79 -3.97 -2.32
C LEU A 46 5.94 -5.01 -3.43
N LYS A 47 4.82 -5.44 -4.00
CA LYS A 47 4.89 -6.40 -5.10
C LYS A 47 5.54 -5.79 -6.33
N ALA A 48 5.31 -4.49 -6.58
CA ALA A 48 5.99 -3.81 -7.66
C ALA A 48 7.51 -3.86 -7.49
N THR A 49 7.96 -3.69 -6.24
CA THR A 49 9.38 -3.78 -5.95
C THR A 49 9.94 -5.14 -6.33
N LEU A 50 9.24 -6.21 -5.94
CA LEU A 50 9.72 -7.56 -6.24
C LEU A 50 9.79 -7.78 -7.75
N VAL A 51 8.77 -7.33 -8.49
CA VAL A 51 8.76 -7.47 -9.94
C VAL A 51 9.91 -6.69 -10.57
N GLN A 52 10.19 -5.49 -10.06
CA GLN A 52 11.26 -4.66 -10.58
C GLN A 52 12.61 -5.38 -10.49
N PHE A 53 12.78 -6.20 -9.46
CA PHE A 53 14.03 -6.92 -9.25
C PHE A 53 13.93 -8.39 -9.66
N ASP A 54 13.00 -8.67 -10.57
CA ASP A 54 12.85 -9.98 -11.21
C ASP A 54 12.50 -11.10 -10.22
N ARG A 55 11.77 -10.73 -9.17
CA ARG A 55 11.24 -11.67 -8.21
C ARG A 55 9.75 -11.79 -8.41
N GLU A 56 9.25 -13.02 -8.46
CA GLU A 56 7.81 -13.22 -8.59
C GLU A 56 7.15 -13.00 -7.23
N PRO A 57 6.22 -12.03 -7.13
CA PRO A 57 5.58 -11.80 -5.83
C PRO A 57 4.68 -12.97 -5.48
N PRO A 58 4.73 -13.43 -4.23
CA PRO A 58 3.83 -14.48 -3.80
C PRO A 58 2.40 -13.96 -3.73
N LYS A 59 1.47 -14.89 -3.83
CA LYS A 59 0.06 -14.55 -3.70
C LYS A 59 -0.30 -14.49 -2.24
N THR A 60 0.04 -13.39 -1.61
CA THR A 60 -0.19 -13.19 -0.19
C THR A 60 -0.67 -11.77 0.03
N HIS A 61 -1.42 -11.58 1.10
CA HIS A 61 -1.83 -10.26 1.54
C HIS A 61 -1.08 -9.85 2.81
N ASP A 62 -0.08 -10.64 3.19
CA ASP A 62 0.71 -10.36 4.39
C ASP A 62 1.84 -9.41 4.04
N LEU A 63 1.68 -8.15 4.43
CA LEU A 63 2.68 -7.13 4.13
C LEU A 63 4.00 -7.41 4.84
N ILE A 64 3.94 -8.06 5.98
CA ILE A 64 5.16 -8.38 6.72
C ILE A 64 6.00 -9.34 5.92
N GLN A 65 5.37 -10.36 5.33
CA GLN A 65 6.08 -11.30 4.45
C GLN A 65 6.66 -10.58 3.23
N LEU A 66 5.85 -9.72 2.61
CA LEU A 66 6.32 -8.99 1.43
C LEU A 66 7.47 -8.06 1.77
N CYS A 67 7.41 -7.42 2.93
CA CYS A 67 8.50 -6.54 3.36
C CYS A 67 9.79 -7.32 3.54
N LYS A 68 9.69 -8.50 4.14
CA LYS A 68 10.88 -9.34 4.33
C LYS A 68 11.51 -9.71 2.99
N LEU A 69 10.69 -10.03 2.00
CA LEU A 69 11.20 -10.35 0.67
C LEU A 69 11.87 -9.13 0.03
N CYS A 70 11.28 -7.96 0.23
CA CYS A 70 11.89 -6.73 -0.29
C CYS A 70 13.22 -6.44 0.41
N CYS A 71 13.33 -6.79 1.68
CA CYS A 71 14.59 -6.61 2.40
C CYS A 71 15.71 -7.46 1.81
N GLU A 72 15.37 -8.59 1.18
CA GLU A 72 16.37 -9.40 0.50
C GLU A 72 16.96 -8.69 -0.71
N VAL A 73 16.15 -7.80 -1.31
CA VAL A 73 16.62 -6.98 -2.42
C VAL A 73 17.43 -5.79 -1.93
N ASP A 74 16.94 -5.15 -0.88
CA ASP A 74 17.58 -3.96 -0.32
C ASP A 74 17.19 -3.86 1.14
N THR A 75 18.19 -4.03 2.02
CA THR A 75 17.90 -4.06 3.46
C THR A 75 17.25 -2.79 3.98
N ARG A 76 17.34 -1.69 3.25
CA ARG A 76 16.71 -0.44 3.68
C ARG A 76 15.20 -0.54 3.75
N PHE A 77 14.60 -1.56 3.12
CA PHE A 77 13.16 -1.79 3.25
C PHE A 77 12.75 -2.08 4.69
N GLU A 78 13.70 -2.37 5.57
CA GLU A 78 13.37 -2.53 6.99
C GLU A 78 12.70 -1.29 7.57
N GLN A 79 12.93 -0.13 6.97
CA GLN A 79 12.26 1.09 7.41
C GLN A 79 10.75 1.02 7.30
N LEU A 80 10.24 0.11 6.50
CA LEU A 80 8.81 -0.03 6.29
C LEU A 80 8.17 -1.11 7.16
N ALA A 81 8.97 -1.76 8.03
CA ALA A 81 8.46 -2.89 8.81
C ALA A 81 7.28 -2.49 9.69
N ASP A 82 7.37 -1.36 10.38
CA ASP A 82 6.30 -0.94 11.26
C ASP A 82 5.03 -0.59 10.48
N SER A 83 5.19 0.07 9.33
CA SER A 83 4.05 0.38 8.48
C SER A 83 3.35 -0.90 8.02
N CYS A 84 4.11 -1.91 7.68
CA CYS A 84 3.55 -3.18 7.23
C CYS A 84 2.80 -3.89 8.35
N ILE A 85 3.35 -3.86 9.57
CA ILE A 85 2.67 -4.45 10.71
C ILE A 85 1.34 -3.75 10.96
N GLU A 86 1.35 -2.43 10.86
CA GLU A 86 0.16 -1.64 11.13
C GLU A 86 -0.94 -1.90 10.09
N LEU A 87 -0.58 -2.06 8.82
CA LEU A 87 -1.55 -2.15 7.74
C LEU A 87 -2.04 -3.56 7.46
N THR A 88 -1.26 -4.58 7.79
CA THR A 88 -1.60 -5.96 7.41
C THR A 88 -3.01 -6.39 7.83
N PRO A 89 -3.48 -6.07 9.06
CA PRO A 89 -4.81 -6.56 9.45
C PRO A 89 -5.93 -6.03 8.58
N TYR A 90 -5.76 -4.88 7.93
CA TYR A 90 -6.83 -4.27 7.16
C TYR A 90 -7.10 -4.99 5.84
N GLY A 91 -6.21 -5.88 5.42
CA GLY A 91 -6.39 -6.60 4.18
C GLY A 91 -7.46 -7.67 4.24
N VAL A 92 -7.77 -8.16 5.44
CA VAL A 92 -8.72 -9.25 5.61
C VAL A 92 -9.81 -8.89 6.61
N GLN A 93 -9.42 -8.47 7.81
CA GLN A 93 -10.34 -8.39 8.96
C GLN A 93 -11.45 -7.38 8.76
N VAL A 94 -11.15 -6.25 8.14
CA VAL A 94 -12.15 -5.17 8.05
C VAL A 94 -13.17 -5.39 6.96
N ARG A 95 -13.01 -6.45 6.14
CA ARG A 95 -13.98 -6.72 5.08
C ARG A 95 -15.21 -7.45 5.56
N TYR A 96 -15.20 -7.93 6.79
CA TYR A 96 -16.31 -8.67 7.34
C TYR A 96 -16.94 -7.87 8.46
N PRO A 97 -18.26 -7.99 8.66
CA PRO A 97 -18.85 -7.44 9.85
C PRO A 97 -18.17 -8.08 11.06
N SER A 98 -17.40 -7.30 11.76
CA SER A 98 -16.58 -7.83 12.81
C SER A 98 -16.70 -6.96 14.04
N ASN A 99 -15.99 -7.34 15.08
CA ASN A 99 -15.98 -6.57 16.31
C ASN A 99 -14.92 -5.49 16.30
N LEU A 100 -14.25 -5.30 15.20
CA LEU A 100 -13.27 -4.22 15.09
C LEU A 100 -13.99 -2.89 15.12
N GLU A 101 -13.60 -2.07 16.07
CA GLU A 101 -14.14 -0.73 16.19
C GLU A 101 -13.11 0.24 15.69
N LEU A 102 -13.27 0.68 14.44
CA LEU A 102 -12.37 1.62 13.84
C LEU A 102 -13.02 2.98 13.79
N ASP A 103 -12.21 4.02 13.98
CA ASP A 103 -12.70 5.38 13.89
C ASP A 103 -11.86 6.18 12.93
N GLU A 104 -12.15 7.47 12.86
CA GLU A 104 -11.48 8.33 11.89
C GLU A 104 -9.97 8.35 12.09
N SER A 105 -9.50 8.25 13.34
CA SER A 105 -8.07 8.25 13.58
C SER A 105 -7.39 7.03 12.97
N ASP A 106 -8.10 5.91 12.88
CA ASP A 106 -7.54 4.73 12.22
C ASP A 106 -7.36 4.98 10.73
N ALA A 107 -8.32 5.64 10.10
CA ALA A 107 -8.21 5.96 8.68
C ALA A 107 -7.04 6.91 8.42
N VAL A 108 -6.90 7.93 9.27
CA VAL A 108 -5.81 8.89 9.12
C VAL A 108 -4.46 8.20 9.30
N CYS A 109 -4.38 7.32 10.29
CA CYS A 109 -3.14 6.58 10.55
C CYS A 109 -2.80 5.65 9.39
N ALA A 110 -3.81 4.93 8.89
CA ALA A 110 -3.58 4.02 7.75
C ALA A 110 -3.08 4.78 6.53
N LEU A 111 -3.64 5.95 6.27
CA LEU A 111 -3.17 6.77 5.15
C LEU A 111 -1.73 7.21 5.35
N LYS A 112 -1.40 7.62 6.57
CA LYS A 112 -0.03 8.02 6.86
C LYS A 112 0.96 6.88 6.61
N GLU A 113 0.64 5.69 7.12
CA GLU A 113 1.51 4.55 6.94
C GLU A 113 1.63 4.15 5.48
N CYS A 114 0.52 4.19 4.75
CA CYS A 114 0.54 3.87 3.34
C CYS A 114 1.40 4.86 2.55
N ARG A 115 1.31 6.15 2.90
CA ARG A 115 2.13 7.16 2.23
C ARG A 115 3.61 6.96 2.49
N LEU A 116 3.98 6.49 3.66
CA LEU A 116 5.37 6.17 3.94
C LEU A 116 5.87 5.06 3.00
N VAL A 117 5.03 4.05 2.80
CA VAL A 117 5.37 2.97 1.87
C VAL A 117 5.49 3.53 0.46
N GLN A 118 4.52 4.34 0.04
CA GLN A 118 4.54 4.93 -1.29
C GLN A 118 5.82 5.73 -1.53
N ASP A 119 6.13 6.63 -0.58
CA ASP A 119 7.28 7.51 -0.78
C ASP A 119 8.57 6.71 -0.91
N PHE A 120 8.73 5.71 -0.06
CA PHE A 120 9.95 4.91 -0.10
C PHE A 120 10.06 4.12 -1.40
N VAL A 121 8.98 3.44 -1.76
CA VAL A 121 9.00 2.58 -2.95
C VAL A 121 9.14 3.41 -4.22
N CYS A 122 8.39 4.49 -4.32
CA CYS A 122 8.44 5.32 -5.53
C CYS A 122 9.82 5.94 -5.70
N GLN A 123 10.43 6.37 -4.62
CA GLN A 123 11.77 6.93 -4.70
C GLN A 123 12.78 5.83 -5.08
N LYS A 124 12.61 4.66 -4.49
CA LYS A 124 13.52 3.54 -4.78
C LYS A 124 13.44 3.09 -6.23
N LEU A 125 12.24 3.06 -6.78
CA LEU A 125 12.01 2.55 -8.14
C LEU A 125 12.03 3.65 -9.20
N GLY A 126 12.14 4.91 -8.79
CA GLY A 126 12.15 6.02 -9.75
C GLY A 126 10.80 6.24 -10.40
N TYR A 127 9.72 5.97 -9.69
CA TYR A 127 8.37 6.12 -10.22
C TYR A 127 7.76 7.42 -9.72
N GLU A 128 7.15 8.16 -10.65
CA GLU A 128 6.40 9.35 -10.30
C GLU A 128 5.01 9.23 -10.86
N PRO A 129 3.99 9.25 -9.99
CA PRO A 129 2.61 9.19 -10.49
C PRO A 129 2.31 10.39 -11.37
N GLU A 130 1.50 10.16 -12.40
CA GLU A 130 1.06 11.24 -13.25
C GLU A 130 0.25 12.23 -12.43
N SER A 131 0.59 13.51 -12.59
CA SER A 131 -0.12 14.53 -11.86
C SER A 131 -1.48 14.77 -12.49
N LYS A 132 -2.53 14.70 -11.68
CA LYS A 132 -3.87 15.02 -12.16
C LYS A 132 -4.09 16.52 -12.21
N ASP A 133 -3.21 17.27 -11.60
CA ASP A 133 -3.36 18.72 -11.52
C ASP A 133 -2.94 19.42 -12.79
N THR A 134 -2.26 18.71 -13.68
CA THR A 134 -1.81 19.31 -14.92
C THR A 134 -2.87 19.28 -16.01
N GLN A 135 -4.01 18.70 -15.72
CA GLN A 135 -5.09 18.59 -16.69
C GLN A 135 -5.70 19.91 -17.03
#